data_16b5534318bff79722c022f39aa43f49
#
_entry.id   16b5534318bff79722c022f39aa43f49
#
_cell.length_a   1.000
_cell.length_b   1.000
_cell.length_c   1.000
_cell.angle_alpha   90.00
_cell.angle_beta   90.00
_cell.angle_gamma   90.00
#
_symmetry.space_group_name_H-M   'P 1'
#
loop_
_entity.id
_entity.type
_entity.pdbx_description
1 polymer ?
#
loop_
_entity_poly.entity_id
_entity_poly.type
_entity_poly.pdbx_seq_one_letter_code
_entity_poly.pdbx_strand_id
1 'polypeptide(L)'
;TGSTPFLPPPFDTVAEHVLTSDTVFELPDLPESLAVIGTGVIALELGQAMQRLGVRVAFFSPFDAVGPLTDPEVAQVARRDLAAELDLRLGTAMLAATPAASGMTLRWREADGTESDEIFARVLVAAGRRPNIAGLGLEANGLTLEQAGLPVIDPQTAQCGDGPIFFAGDVAGHIPLLHEASDEGRIAGANAVAWPEVQRATRRAPLAIAFTDPQMAMIGLHYDQLPAGVHAIGQVSFENQGRARVMGRNQGLLRVYASARDCTLLGAEMFGPAAEHMAHLLAWSVQQRMTVPQALSMPFYHPVLEEGLRTALRDLAAKLRVLGQCRPEDMGDAPGS
;
A
#
# COMPACT_ATOMS: atom_id res chain seq x y z
N THR A 1 -16.79 -16.27 -1.19
CA THR A 1 -15.62 -15.84 -0.41
C THR A 1 -15.05 -14.52 -0.95
N GLY A 2 -13.74 -14.24 -0.80
CA GLY A 2 -13.20 -12.92 -1.10
C GLY A 2 -13.44 -11.94 0.04
N SER A 3 -13.61 -10.66 -0.25
CA SER A 3 -13.84 -9.60 0.72
C SER A 3 -14.99 -8.68 0.30
N THR A 4 -15.57 -7.97 1.26
CA THR A 4 -16.64 -6.98 1.02
C THR A 4 -16.24 -5.64 1.60
N PRO A 5 -16.61 -4.49 0.98
CA PRO A 5 -16.37 -3.17 1.55
C PRO A 5 -16.91 -3.07 2.97
N PHE A 6 -16.12 -2.49 3.87
CA PHE A 6 -16.54 -2.27 5.25
C PHE A 6 -17.20 -0.90 5.39
N LEU A 7 -18.42 -0.88 5.92
CA LEU A 7 -19.14 0.33 6.26
C LEU A 7 -19.07 0.55 7.77
N PRO A 8 -18.20 1.45 8.26
CA PRO A 8 -18.18 1.78 9.69
C PRO A 8 -19.40 2.64 10.07
N PRO A 9 -19.80 2.64 11.35
CA PRO A 9 -20.76 3.63 11.83
C PRO A 9 -20.29 5.07 11.51
N PRO A 10 -21.21 5.98 11.11
CA PRO A 10 -22.66 5.80 11.00
C PRO A 10 -23.13 5.28 9.63
N PHE A 11 -22.24 4.90 8.71
CA PHE A 11 -22.59 4.55 7.33
C PHE A 11 -23.26 3.18 7.18
N ASP A 12 -23.10 2.30 8.15
CA ASP A 12 -23.77 0.99 8.22
C ASP A 12 -25.31 1.10 8.30
N THR A 13 -25.81 2.20 8.85
CA THR A 13 -27.27 2.46 8.97
C THR A 13 -27.88 3.12 7.73
N VAL A 14 -27.06 3.59 6.78
CA VAL A 14 -27.47 4.27 5.55
C VAL A 14 -26.79 3.64 4.32
N ALA A 15 -26.51 2.35 4.37
CA ALA A 15 -25.76 1.61 3.37
C ALA A 15 -26.28 1.76 1.94
N GLU A 16 -27.62 1.87 1.76
CA GLU A 16 -28.29 2.05 0.47
C GLU A 16 -28.07 3.44 -0.16
N HIS A 17 -27.59 4.41 0.62
CA HIS A 17 -27.36 5.79 0.18
C HIS A 17 -25.89 6.13 -0.05
N VAL A 18 -24.97 5.19 0.21
CA VAL A 18 -23.55 5.39 0.02
C VAL A 18 -23.00 4.54 -1.11
N LEU A 19 -21.93 5.04 -1.73
CA LEU A 19 -21.14 4.31 -2.71
C LEU A 19 -20.04 3.52 -2.02
N THR A 20 -19.64 2.43 -2.64
CA THR A 20 -18.44 1.66 -2.30
C THR A 20 -17.57 1.49 -3.53
N SER A 21 -16.39 0.85 -3.40
CA SER A 21 -15.58 0.45 -4.55
C SER A 21 -16.32 -0.42 -5.55
N ASP A 22 -17.36 -1.13 -5.09
CA ASP A 22 -18.12 -2.06 -5.93
C ASP A 22 -19.24 -1.35 -6.73
N THR A 23 -19.71 -0.18 -6.27
CA THR A 23 -20.86 0.54 -6.87
C THR A 23 -20.52 1.91 -7.48
N VAL A 24 -19.33 2.46 -7.20
CA VAL A 24 -18.93 3.79 -7.70
C VAL A 24 -18.92 3.87 -9.23
N PHE A 25 -18.62 2.76 -9.90
CA PHE A 25 -18.57 2.68 -11.37
C PHE A 25 -19.96 2.57 -12.04
N GLU A 26 -21.02 2.40 -11.24
CA GLU A 26 -22.41 2.37 -11.71
C GLU A 26 -23.06 3.77 -11.75
N LEU A 27 -22.30 4.82 -11.38
CA LEU A 27 -22.80 6.20 -11.45
C LEU A 27 -23.12 6.58 -12.90
N PRO A 28 -24.34 7.06 -13.21
CA PRO A 28 -24.71 7.47 -14.56
C PRO A 28 -24.02 8.79 -14.98
N ASP A 29 -23.73 9.66 -14.00
CA ASP A 29 -23.14 10.97 -14.19
C ASP A 29 -22.19 11.31 -13.03
N LEU A 30 -21.24 12.23 -13.28
CA LEU A 30 -20.36 12.75 -12.25
C LEU A 30 -21.15 13.62 -11.24
N PRO A 31 -21.01 13.37 -9.93
CA PRO A 31 -21.66 14.19 -8.91
C PRO A 31 -20.98 15.57 -8.80
N GLU A 32 -21.73 16.60 -8.37
CA GLU A 32 -21.15 17.92 -8.07
C GLU A 32 -20.13 17.87 -6.93
N SER A 33 -20.38 16.99 -5.95
CA SER A 33 -19.50 16.81 -4.79
C SER A 33 -19.50 15.38 -4.28
N LEU A 34 -18.35 14.96 -3.77
CA LEU A 34 -18.10 13.63 -3.23
C LEU A 34 -17.36 13.72 -1.88
N ALA A 35 -17.96 13.18 -0.83
CA ALA A 35 -17.22 12.88 0.39
C ALA A 35 -16.61 11.48 0.27
N VAL A 36 -15.32 11.34 0.53
CA VAL A 36 -14.61 10.05 0.57
C VAL A 36 -14.26 9.71 2.00
N ILE A 37 -14.76 8.59 2.50
CA ILE A 37 -14.50 8.12 3.86
C ILE A 37 -13.35 7.13 3.84
N GLY A 38 -12.20 7.56 4.33
CA GLY A 38 -10.92 6.86 4.30
C GLY A 38 -9.86 7.62 3.53
N THR A 39 -8.59 7.27 3.78
CA THR A 39 -7.38 7.76 3.09
C THR A 39 -6.44 6.62 2.72
N GLY A 40 -6.97 5.39 2.63
CA GLY A 40 -6.26 4.23 2.11
C GLY A 40 -6.17 4.23 0.58
N VAL A 41 -5.59 3.18 0.00
CA VAL A 41 -5.34 3.06 -1.45
C VAL A 41 -6.60 3.33 -2.28
N ILE A 42 -7.69 2.59 -2.02
CA ILE A 42 -8.95 2.72 -2.78
C ILE A 42 -9.53 4.14 -2.67
N ALA A 43 -9.50 4.72 -1.47
CA ALA A 43 -9.98 6.08 -1.24
C ALA A 43 -9.21 7.11 -2.07
N LEU A 44 -7.88 7.03 -2.04
CA LEU A 44 -7.01 7.98 -2.74
C LEU A 44 -7.11 7.83 -4.25
N GLU A 45 -7.08 6.61 -4.78
CA GLU A 45 -7.17 6.35 -6.22
C GLU A 45 -8.50 6.86 -6.80
N LEU A 46 -9.62 6.46 -6.20
CA LEU A 46 -10.93 6.84 -6.69
C LEU A 46 -11.24 8.33 -6.43
N GLY A 47 -10.88 8.83 -5.24
CA GLY A 47 -11.13 10.22 -4.91
C GLY A 47 -10.29 11.19 -5.73
N GLN A 48 -8.98 10.91 -5.96
CA GLN A 48 -8.15 11.73 -6.84
C GLN A 48 -8.63 11.68 -8.29
N ALA A 49 -9.05 10.51 -8.79
CA ALA A 49 -9.63 10.39 -10.12
C ALA A 49 -10.89 11.26 -10.26
N MET A 50 -11.81 11.22 -9.30
CA MET A 50 -13.02 12.06 -9.29
C MET A 50 -12.67 13.55 -9.21
N GLN A 51 -11.72 13.93 -8.37
CA GLN A 51 -11.21 15.33 -8.27
C GLN A 51 -10.71 15.82 -9.64
N ARG A 52 -9.91 15.01 -10.33
CA ARG A 52 -9.35 15.36 -11.66
C ARG A 52 -10.39 15.36 -12.77
N LEU A 53 -11.51 14.69 -12.59
CA LEU A 53 -12.68 14.79 -13.47
C LEU A 53 -13.56 16.02 -13.19
N GLY A 54 -13.18 16.85 -12.21
CA GLY A 54 -13.86 18.10 -11.88
C GLY A 54 -14.90 17.99 -10.75
N VAL A 55 -15.01 16.86 -10.07
CA VAL A 55 -15.85 16.70 -8.89
C VAL A 55 -15.18 17.40 -7.70
N ARG A 56 -15.94 18.14 -6.89
CA ARG A 56 -15.44 18.67 -5.61
C ARG A 56 -15.35 17.52 -4.60
N VAL A 57 -14.13 17.12 -4.25
CA VAL A 57 -13.90 15.96 -3.36
C VAL A 57 -13.32 16.41 -2.02
N ALA A 58 -13.85 15.85 -0.92
CA ALA A 58 -13.26 15.98 0.41
C ALA A 58 -13.06 14.59 1.03
N PHE A 59 -11.87 14.37 1.61
CA PHE A 59 -11.51 13.11 2.25
C PHE A 59 -11.61 13.23 3.77
N PHE A 60 -12.17 12.23 4.42
CA PHE A 60 -12.32 12.16 5.87
C PHE A 60 -11.65 10.92 6.43
N SER A 61 -10.79 11.09 7.43
CA SER A 61 -10.12 9.98 8.11
C SER A 61 -9.96 10.26 9.60
N PRO A 62 -10.23 9.28 10.47
CA PRO A 62 -9.92 9.42 11.90
C PRO A 62 -8.42 9.34 12.19
N PHE A 63 -7.65 8.91 11.20
CA PHE A 63 -6.20 8.76 11.29
C PHE A 63 -5.48 9.92 10.61
N ASP A 64 -4.24 10.19 11.03
CA ASP A 64 -3.36 11.18 10.42
C ASP A 64 -2.46 10.56 9.32
N ALA A 65 -2.86 9.42 8.76
CA ALA A 65 -2.15 8.68 7.75
C ALA A 65 -2.78 8.87 6.35
N VAL A 66 -1.94 8.91 5.33
CA VAL A 66 -2.34 9.01 3.92
C VAL A 66 -1.66 7.89 3.13
N GLY A 67 -2.47 7.01 2.55
CA GLY A 67 -2.00 5.83 1.84
C GLY A 67 -1.48 4.71 2.74
N PRO A 68 -0.77 3.73 2.17
CA PRO A 68 -0.28 2.56 2.86
C PRO A 68 1.14 2.70 3.42
N LEU A 69 1.80 3.85 3.21
CA LEU A 69 3.21 4.07 3.53
C LEU A 69 3.48 4.02 5.03
N THR A 70 4.52 3.30 5.45
CA THR A 70 4.96 3.16 6.85
C THR A 70 6.23 3.95 7.16
N ASP A 71 7.04 4.28 6.13
CA ASP A 71 8.20 5.14 6.29
C ASP A 71 7.76 6.59 6.56
N PRO A 72 8.10 7.15 7.74
CA PRO A 72 7.59 8.46 8.16
C PRO A 72 8.02 9.61 7.24
N GLU A 73 9.20 9.54 6.61
CA GLU A 73 9.67 10.58 5.71
C GLU A 73 8.96 10.51 4.36
N VAL A 74 8.76 9.29 3.81
CA VAL A 74 8.02 9.10 2.56
C VAL A 74 6.54 9.47 2.77
N ALA A 75 5.94 9.04 3.88
CA ALA A 75 4.56 9.37 4.25
C ALA A 75 4.35 10.88 4.44
N GLN A 76 5.31 11.58 5.05
CA GLN A 76 5.24 13.03 5.21
C GLN A 76 5.28 13.76 3.86
N VAL A 77 6.15 13.33 2.94
CA VAL A 77 6.23 13.91 1.58
C VAL A 77 4.94 13.64 0.82
N ALA A 78 4.42 12.41 0.86
CA ALA A 78 3.16 12.05 0.22
C ALA A 78 1.99 12.88 0.74
N ARG A 79 1.88 13.02 2.06
CA ARG A 79 0.84 13.84 2.70
C ARG A 79 0.92 15.30 2.26
N ARG A 80 2.12 15.91 2.30
CA ARG A 80 2.35 17.29 1.90
C ARG A 80 1.92 17.53 0.45
N ASP A 81 2.38 16.67 -0.44
CA ASP A 81 2.19 16.86 -1.88
C ASP A 81 0.74 16.57 -2.31
N LEU A 82 0.10 15.55 -1.73
CA LEU A 82 -1.33 15.27 -1.96
C LEU A 82 -2.25 16.35 -1.35
N ALA A 83 -1.91 16.90 -0.19
CA ALA A 83 -2.70 17.98 0.43
C ALA A 83 -2.66 19.29 -0.38
N ALA A 84 -1.71 19.46 -1.30
CA ALA A 84 -1.70 20.57 -2.23
C ALA A 84 -2.76 20.46 -3.35
N GLU A 85 -3.23 19.24 -3.63
CA GLU A 85 -4.27 18.95 -4.63
C GLU A 85 -5.61 18.58 -3.99
N LEU A 86 -5.60 17.83 -2.88
CA LEU A 86 -6.77 17.18 -2.29
C LEU A 86 -7.17 17.84 -0.95
N ASP A 87 -8.49 17.99 -0.72
CA ASP A 87 -9.04 18.40 0.58
C ASP A 87 -8.99 17.21 1.58
N LEU A 88 -7.89 17.08 2.30
CA LEU A 88 -7.63 15.99 3.26
C LEU A 88 -7.99 16.43 4.68
N ARG A 89 -9.14 16.00 5.20
CA ARG A 89 -9.61 16.27 6.56
C ARG A 89 -9.22 15.10 7.47
N LEU A 90 -8.00 15.12 7.96
CA LEU A 90 -7.39 14.06 8.77
C LEU A 90 -7.66 14.29 10.27
N GLY A 91 -7.66 13.20 11.05
CA GLY A 91 -7.97 13.27 12.49
C GLY A 91 -9.44 13.60 12.78
N THR A 92 -10.35 13.39 11.82
CA THR A 92 -11.77 13.72 11.95
C THR A 92 -12.58 12.52 12.40
N ALA A 93 -13.47 12.70 13.38
CA ALA A 93 -14.40 11.67 13.82
C ALA A 93 -15.79 11.91 13.19
N MET A 94 -16.25 10.99 12.36
CA MET A 94 -17.59 11.05 11.78
C MET A 94 -18.64 10.81 12.87
N LEU A 95 -19.58 11.76 13.02
CA LEU A 95 -20.62 11.73 14.06
C LEU A 95 -21.98 11.29 13.53
N ALA A 96 -22.34 11.71 12.31
CA ALA A 96 -23.62 11.36 11.69
C ALA A 96 -23.53 11.43 10.17
N ALA A 97 -24.34 10.58 9.52
CA ALA A 97 -24.61 10.62 8.10
C ALA A 97 -26.13 10.51 7.92
N THR A 98 -26.76 11.52 7.32
CA THR A 98 -28.20 11.60 7.20
C THR A 98 -28.60 11.93 5.77
N PRO A 99 -29.47 11.13 5.11
CA PRO A 99 -29.98 11.46 3.80
C PRO A 99 -30.65 12.84 3.76
N ALA A 100 -30.39 13.60 2.70
CA ALA A 100 -30.93 14.92 2.44
C ALA A 100 -31.49 14.99 1.01
N ALA A 101 -32.30 16.01 0.73
CA ALA A 101 -32.95 16.15 -0.59
C ALA A 101 -31.95 16.23 -1.77
N SER A 102 -30.76 16.79 -1.54
CA SER A 102 -29.70 16.96 -2.55
C SER A 102 -28.50 16.04 -2.36
N GLY A 103 -28.62 14.99 -1.54
CA GLY A 103 -27.51 14.08 -1.25
C GLY A 103 -27.51 13.58 0.19
N MET A 104 -26.37 13.77 0.89
CA MET A 104 -26.20 13.33 2.28
C MET A 104 -25.55 14.43 3.11
N THR A 105 -26.13 14.75 4.25
CA THR A 105 -25.52 15.60 5.28
C THR A 105 -24.58 14.76 6.12
N LEU A 106 -23.30 15.12 6.13
CA LEU A 106 -22.30 14.57 7.03
C LEU A 106 -22.02 15.54 8.16
N ARG A 107 -21.95 15.04 9.39
CA ARG A 107 -21.48 15.79 10.56
C ARG A 107 -20.27 15.09 11.16
N TRP A 108 -19.23 15.85 11.38
CA TRP A 108 -17.97 15.34 11.93
C TRP A 108 -17.42 16.26 13.01
N ARG A 109 -16.45 15.73 13.77
CA ARG A 109 -15.67 16.49 14.75
C ARG A 109 -14.23 16.53 14.30
N GLU A 110 -13.66 17.73 14.25
CA GLU A 110 -12.23 17.98 13.99
C GLU A 110 -11.37 17.55 15.19
N ALA A 111 -10.04 17.44 14.97
CA ALA A 111 -9.09 17.07 16.01
C ALA A 111 -9.07 18.06 17.21
N ASP A 112 -9.41 19.33 16.97
CA ASP A 112 -9.51 20.37 18.02
C ASP A 112 -10.84 20.34 18.80
N GLY A 113 -11.75 19.42 18.43
CA GLY A 113 -13.08 19.26 19.03
C GLY A 113 -14.19 20.08 18.37
N THR A 114 -13.89 20.92 17.38
CA THR A 114 -14.90 21.68 16.61
C THR A 114 -15.79 20.72 15.83
N GLU A 115 -17.11 20.93 15.90
CA GLU A 115 -18.06 20.17 15.08
C GLU A 115 -18.46 20.99 13.86
N SER A 116 -18.51 20.32 12.71
CA SER A 116 -18.91 20.87 11.42
C SER A 116 -19.89 19.94 10.71
N ASP A 117 -20.69 20.50 9.82
CA ASP A 117 -21.54 19.72 8.92
C ASP A 117 -21.52 20.28 7.50
N GLU A 118 -21.76 19.40 6.51
CA GLU A 118 -21.80 19.76 5.10
C GLU A 118 -22.64 18.74 4.33
N ILE A 119 -23.28 19.19 3.24
CA ILE A 119 -24.02 18.34 2.32
C ILE A 119 -23.13 17.99 1.12
N PHE A 120 -23.01 16.69 0.85
CA PHE A 120 -22.35 16.15 -0.34
C PHE A 120 -23.37 15.45 -1.23
N ALA A 121 -23.26 15.65 -2.57
CA ALA A 121 -24.14 14.99 -3.52
C ALA A 121 -24.03 13.46 -3.45
N ARG A 122 -22.82 12.93 -3.18
CA ARG A 122 -22.57 11.50 -2.95
C ARG A 122 -21.52 11.30 -1.86
N VAL A 123 -21.55 10.10 -1.27
CA VAL A 123 -20.54 9.64 -0.28
C VAL A 123 -19.96 8.31 -0.75
N LEU A 124 -18.65 8.22 -0.88
CA LEU A 124 -17.92 6.99 -1.14
C LEU A 124 -17.29 6.49 0.16
N VAL A 125 -17.69 5.32 0.63
CA VAL A 125 -17.10 4.68 1.80
C VAL A 125 -16.01 3.71 1.34
N ALA A 126 -14.76 4.07 1.60
CA ALA A 126 -13.55 3.31 1.29
C ALA A 126 -12.69 3.11 2.56
N ALA A 127 -13.35 2.72 3.66
CA ALA A 127 -12.79 2.56 5.00
C ALA A 127 -12.23 1.14 5.27
N GLY A 128 -11.87 0.40 4.22
CA GLY A 128 -11.34 -0.95 4.27
C GLY A 128 -12.29 -2.00 3.74
N ARG A 129 -11.85 -3.25 3.82
CA ARG A 129 -12.61 -4.44 3.39
C ARG A 129 -12.58 -5.50 4.49
N ARG A 130 -13.59 -6.34 4.53
CA ARG A 130 -13.69 -7.48 5.47
C ARG A 130 -13.72 -8.80 4.70
N PRO A 131 -12.94 -9.81 5.10
CA PRO A 131 -13.03 -11.16 4.55
C PRO A 131 -14.43 -11.77 4.70
N ASN A 132 -14.90 -12.43 3.66
CA ASN A 132 -16.25 -13.06 3.63
C ASN A 132 -16.19 -14.47 4.24
N ILE A 133 -16.08 -14.54 5.56
CA ILE A 133 -15.99 -15.79 6.31
C ILE A 133 -17.31 -16.23 6.96
N ALA A 134 -18.29 -15.33 7.04
CA ALA A 134 -19.59 -15.64 7.63
C ALA A 134 -20.30 -16.77 6.85
N GLY A 135 -20.83 -17.75 7.60
CA GLY A 135 -21.54 -18.90 7.03
C GLY A 135 -20.66 -20.01 6.45
N LEU A 136 -19.33 -19.94 6.58
CA LEU A 136 -18.41 -21.01 6.16
C LEU A 136 -18.32 -22.15 7.18
N GLY A 137 -18.90 -21.99 8.38
CA GLY A 137 -18.92 -23.02 9.42
C GLY A 137 -17.52 -23.33 9.97
N LEU A 138 -16.65 -22.32 10.07
CA LEU A 138 -15.25 -22.50 10.47
C LEU A 138 -15.11 -23.09 11.87
N GLU A 139 -15.96 -22.65 12.81
CA GLU A 139 -16.00 -23.15 14.19
C GLU A 139 -16.33 -24.64 14.25
N ALA A 140 -17.23 -25.12 13.36
CA ALA A 140 -17.66 -26.52 13.32
C ALA A 140 -16.57 -27.47 12.80
N ASN A 141 -15.52 -26.93 12.15
CA ASN A 141 -14.42 -27.71 11.58
C ASN A 141 -13.19 -27.80 12.50
N GLY A 142 -13.30 -27.35 13.76
CA GLY A 142 -12.23 -27.44 14.74
C GLY A 142 -11.02 -26.55 14.47
N LEU A 143 -11.19 -25.51 13.64
CA LEU A 143 -10.14 -24.56 13.33
C LEU A 143 -9.90 -23.61 14.50
N THR A 144 -8.64 -23.28 14.75
CA THR A 144 -8.27 -22.18 15.64
C THR A 144 -8.54 -20.86 14.93
N LEU A 145 -9.40 -20.01 15.50
CA LEU A 145 -9.75 -18.71 14.96
C LEU A 145 -9.07 -17.59 15.74
N GLU A 146 -8.62 -16.57 15.03
CA GLU A 146 -8.13 -15.31 15.59
C GLU A 146 -9.30 -14.39 16.02
N GLN A 147 -8.99 -13.24 16.65
CA GLN A 147 -10.00 -12.30 17.15
C GLN A 147 -10.99 -11.82 16.08
N ALA A 148 -10.55 -11.73 14.81
CA ALA A 148 -11.40 -11.35 13.69
C ALA A 148 -12.26 -12.49 13.12
N GLY A 149 -12.19 -13.69 13.72
CA GLY A 149 -12.87 -14.89 13.24
C GLY A 149 -12.19 -15.57 12.05
N LEU A 150 -11.02 -15.11 11.64
CA LEU A 150 -10.19 -15.73 10.61
C LEU A 150 -9.48 -16.97 11.17
N PRO A 151 -9.35 -18.06 10.41
CA PRO A 151 -8.52 -19.18 10.83
C PRO A 151 -7.04 -18.81 10.77
N VAL A 152 -6.24 -19.42 11.63
CA VAL A 152 -4.78 -19.33 11.52
C VAL A 152 -4.35 -20.06 10.24
N ILE A 153 -3.68 -19.34 9.35
CA ILE A 153 -3.26 -19.81 8.03
C ILE A 153 -1.73 -19.82 7.97
N ASP A 154 -1.14 -20.95 7.56
CA ASP A 154 0.29 -20.97 7.21
C ASP A 154 0.48 -20.33 5.81
N PRO A 155 1.16 -19.16 5.69
CA PRO A 155 1.29 -18.46 4.42
C PRO A 155 2.13 -19.21 3.38
N GLN A 156 2.93 -20.21 3.78
CA GLN A 156 3.74 -21.01 2.84
C GLN A 156 2.99 -22.22 2.31
N THR A 157 1.93 -22.66 2.97
CA THR A 157 1.13 -23.80 2.53
C THR A 157 -0.30 -23.43 2.17
N ALA A 158 -0.75 -22.23 2.59
CA ALA A 158 -2.15 -21.77 2.55
C ALA A 158 -3.12 -22.65 3.35
N GLN A 159 -2.60 -23.56 4.22
CA GLN A 159 -3.38 -24.49 5.03
C GLN A 159 -3.87 -23.82 6.31
N CYS A 160 -5.10 -24.17 6.71
CA CYS A 160 -5.71 -23.78 7.98
C CYS A 160 -5.68 -24.98 8.93
N GLY A 161 -4.90 -24.91 10.00
CA GLY A 161 -4.69 -26.04 10.92
C GLY A 161 -4.08 -27.26 10.20
N ASP A 162 -4.45 -28.47 10.62
CA ASP A 162 -3.89 -29.73 10.11
C ASP A 162 -4.84 -30.46 9.13
N GLY A 163 -6.03 -29.89 8.88
CA GLY A 163 -7.08 -30.50 8.04
C GLY A 163 -6.96 -30.12 6.55
N PRO A 164 -7.83 -30.69 5.70
CA PRO A 164 -7.85 -30.41 4.26
C PRO A 164 -8.56 -29.09 3.93
N ILE A 165 -8.27 -28.03 4.69
CA ILE A 165 -8.85 -26.71 4.52
C ILE A 165 -7.74 -25.72 4.16
N PHE A 166 -7.93 -25.03 3.03
CA PHE A 166 -6.96 -24.09 2.47
C PHE A 166 -7.65 -22.77 2.14
N PHE A 167 -7.02 -21.65 2.49
CA PHE A 167 -7.49 -20.30 2.16
C PHE A 167 -6.54 -19.60 1.21
N ALA A 168 -7.10 -18.84 0.24
CA ALA A 168 -6.33 -18.06 -0.70
C ALA A 168 -7.07 -16.78 -1.10
N GLY A 169 -6.33 -15.71 -1.34
CA GLY A 169 -6.83 -14.41 -1.74
C GLY A 169 -7.44 -13.62 -0.58
N ASP A 170 -8.30 -12.65 -0.88
CA ASP A 170 -8.82 -11.67 0.10
C ASP A 170 -9.46 -12.31 1.33
N VAL A 171 -10.05 -13.50 1.18
CA VAL A 171 -10.65 -14.23 2.30
C VAL A 171 -9.62 -14.65 3.34
N ALA A 172 -8.34 -14.78 2.96
CA ALA A 172 -7.26 -15.08 3.87
C ALA A 172 -6.88 -13.89 4.79
N GLY A 173 -7.26 -12.67 4.42
CA GLY A 173 -7.08 -11.48 5.24
C GLY A 173 -5.64 -10.96 5.34
N HIS A 174 -4.68 -11.52 4.59
CA HIS A 174 -3.27 -11.13 4.68
C HIS A 174 -2.93 -9.96 3.76
N ILE A 175 -2.89 -10.19 2.46
CA ILE A 175 -2.52 -9.19 1.45
C ILE A 175 -3.58 -9.21 0.34
N PRO A 176 -4.56 -8.28 0.35
CA PRO A 176 -5.67 -8.29 -0.61
C PRO A 176 -5.24 -7.70 -1.96
N LEU A 177 -4.33 -8.39 -2.67
CA LEU A 177 -3.82 -8.02 -3.98
C LEU A 177 -4.00 -9.18 -4.97
N LEU A 178 -4.35 -8.87 -6.22
CA LEU A 178 -4.67 -9.87 -7.24
C LEU A 178 -3.54 -10.87 -7.50
N HIS A 179 -2.31 -10.39 -7.61
CA HIS A 179 -1.15 -11.27 -7.86
C HIS A 179 -0.84 -12.16 -6.65
N GLU A 180 -1.01 -11.66 -5.42
CA GLU A 180 -0.90 -12.45 -4.20
C GLU A 180 -1.99 -13.53 -4.14
N ALA A 181 -3.25 -13.17 -4.41
CA ALA A 181 -4.36 -14.11 -4.49
C ALA A 181 -4.13 -15.21 -5.53
N SER A 182 -3.52 -14.89 -6.68
CA SER A 182 -3.15 -15.85 -7.70
C SER A 182 -2.06 -16.83 -7.25
N ASP A 183 -1.04 -16.34 -6.55
CA ASP A 183 0.04 -17.17 -6.03
C ASP A 183 -0.45 -18.06 -4.88
N GLU A 184 -1.23 -17.49 -3.95
CA GLU A 184 -1.89 -18.25 -2.88
C GLU A 184 -2.81 -19.34 -3.43
N GLY A 185 -3.61 -19.02 -4.44
CA GLY A 185 -4.50 -19.97 -5.08
C GLY A 185 -3.75 -21.17 -5.71
N ARG A 186 -2.56 -20.95 -6.28
CA ARG A 186 -1.72 -22.05 -6.76
C ARG A 186 -1.18 -22.91 -5.63
N ILE A 187 -0.72 -22.29 -4.54
CA ILE A 187 -0.20 -23.00 -3.37
C ILE A 187 -1.34 -23.81 -2.73
N ALA A 188 -2.48 -23.18 -2.48
CA ALA A 188 -3.66 -23.82 -1.89
C ALA A 188 -4.17 -24.98 -2.74
N GLY A 189 -4.31 -24.78 -4.05
CA GLY A 189 -4.78 -25.82 -4.98
C GLY A 189 -3.84 -27.02 -5.05
N ALA A 190 -2.53 -26.79 -5.17
CA ALA A 190 -1.54 -27.86 -5.18
C ALA A 190 -1.57 -28.68 -3.87
N ASN A 191 -1.62 -28.01 -2.73
CA ASN A 191 -1.63 -28.63 -1.42
C ASN A 191 -2.95 -29.32 -1.11
N ALA A 192 -4.09 -28.80 -1.57
CA ALA A 192 -5.38 -29.47 -1.43
C ALA A 192 -5.42 -30.82 -2.16
N VAL A 193 -4.77 -30.93 -3.32
CA VAL A 193 -4.66 -32.19 -4.07
C VAL A 193 -3.66 -33.14 -3.41
N ALA A 194 -2.57 -32.62 -2.86
CA ALA A 194 -1.50 -33.42 -2.26
C ALA A 194 -1.80 -33.87 -0.80
N TRP A 195 -2.82 -33.30 -0.16
CA TRP A 195 -3.12 -33.60 1.25
C TRP A 195 -3.24 -35.11 1.49
N PRO A 196 -2.65 -35.64 2.59
CA PRO A 196 -2.03 -34.96 3.72
C PRO A 196 -0.57 -34.53 3.55
N GLU A 197 0.06 -34.79 2.40
CA GLU A 197 1.47 -34.49 2.14
C GLU A 197 1.64 -33.02 1.65
N VAL A 198 1.38 -32.07 2.55
CA VAL A 198 1.43 -30.64 2.24
C VAL A 198 2.87 -30.14 2.06
N GLN A 199 3.12 -29.37 1.02
CA GLN A 199 4.44 -28.83 0.69
C GLN A 199 4.50 -27.30 0.93
N ARG A 200 5.60 -26.85 1.50
CA ARG A 200 5.88 -25.42 1.70
C ARG A 200 6.39 -24.78 0.42
N ALA A 201 5.79 -23.69 0.02
CA ALA A 201 6.20 -22.89 -1.13
C ALA A 201 6.97 -21.65 -0.71
N THR A 202 7.93 -21.23 -1.53
CA THR A 202 8.59 -19.92 -1.35
C THR A 202 7.66 -18.82 -1.86
N ARG A 203 7.35 -17.85 -1.00
CA ARG A 203 6.59 -16.66 -1.39
C ARG A 203 7.48 -15.70 -2.18
N ARG A 204 6.87 -14.94 -3.09
CA ARG A 204 7.55 -13.86 -3.80
C ARG A 204 7.80 -12.67 -2.88
N ALA A 205 8.75 -11.79 -3.26
CA ALA A 205 8.95 -10.53 -2.57
C ALA A 205 7.64 -9.70 -2.64
N PRO A 206 7.14 -9.20 -1.51
CA PRO A 206 5.94 -8.36 -1.50
C PRO A 206 6.12 -7.13 -2.41
N LEU A 207 5.07 -6.79 -3.16
CA LEU A 207 5.02 -5.63 -4.04
C LEU A 207 3.61 -5.07 -4.03
N ALA A 208 3.47 -3.83 -3.55
CA ALA A 208 2.21 -3.12 -3.55
C ALA A 208 2.37 -1.74 -4.20
N ILE A 209 1.39 -1.33 -5.00
CA ILE A 209 1.36 -0.05 -5.70
C ILE A 209 0.00 0.59 -5.47
N ALA A 210 -0.02 1.88 -5.14
CA ALA A 210 -1.21 2.71 -5.19
C ALA A 210 -1.08 3.66 -6.38
N PHE A 211 -2.07 3.63 -7.26
CA PHE A 211 -2.10 4.38 -8.52
C PHE A 211 -2.62 5.81 -8.35
N THR A 212 -2.19 6.47 -7.28
CA THR A 212 -2.26 7.92 -7.18
C THR A 212 -1.31 8.57 -8.19
N ASP A 213 -1.35 9.88 -8.35
CA ASP A 213 -0.35 10.61 -9.13
C ASP A 213 0.11 11.83 -8.32
N PRO A 214 1.34 11.82 -7.78
CA PRO A 214 2.37 10.75 -7.87
C PRO A 214 1.95 9.42 -7.24
N GLN A 215 2.52 8.31 -7.75
CA GLN A 215 2.23 6.95 -7.29
C GLN A 215 2.92 6.63 -5.95
N MET A 216 2.34 5.69 -5.18
CA MET A 216 3.00 5.08 -4.03
C MET A 216 3.42 3.65 -4.35
N ALA A 217 4.56 3.24 -3.83
CA ALA A 217 5.01 1.85 -3.95
C ALA A 217 5.68 1.37 -2.66
N MET A 218 5.44 0.09 -2.33
CA MET A 218 6.03 -0.60 -1.19
C MET A 218 6.57 -1.94 -1.66
N ILE A 219 7.81 -2.23 -1.33
CA ILE A 219 8.57 -3.37 -1.86
C ILE A 219 9.29 -4.08 -0.71
N GLY A 220 9.19 -5.40 -0.66
CA GLY A 220 9.88 -6.21 0.34
C GLY A 220 9.43 -5.88 1.76
N LEU A 221 10.39 -5.70 2.68
CA LEU A 221 10.10 -5.26 4.04
C LEU A 221 9.71 -3.78 4.05
N HIS A 222 8.62 -3.48 4.74
CA HIS A 222 8.20 -2.12 5.04
C HIS A 222 9.07 -1.52 6.14
N TYR A 223 9.08 -0.21 6.28
CA TYR A 223 9.92 0.50 7.25
C TYR A 223 9.68 0.03 8.70
N ASP A 224 8.43 -0.18 9.08
CA ASP A 224 8.03 -0.66 10.41
C ASP A 224 8.40 -2.13 10.70
N GLN A 225 8.75 -2.89 9.65
CA GLN A 225 9.22 -4.27 9.73
C GLN A 225 10.74 -4.39 9.75
N LEU A 226 11.46 -3.28 9.58
CA LEU A 226 12.92 -3.32 9.53
C LEU A 226 13.52 -3.72 10.89
N PRO A 227 14.50 -4.63 10.91
CA PRO A 227 15.14 -5.02 12.15
C PRO A 227 15.93 -3.86 12.76
N ALA A 228 15.66 -3.56 14.02
CA ALA A 228 16.27 -2.42 14.72
C ALA A 228 17.81 -2.52 14.75
N GLY A 229 18.49 -1.42 14.39
CA GLY A 229 19.93 -1.25 14.52
C GLY A 229 20.78 -2.07 13.55
N VAL A 230 20.19 -2.79 12.58
CA VAL A 230 20.92 -3.65 11.63
C VAL A 230 20.55 -3.38 10.18
N HIS A 231 20.06 -2.20 9.89
CA HIS A 231 19.76 -1.74 8.53
C HIS A 231 20.34 -0.36 8.25
N ALA A 232 20.51 -0.05 6.98
CA ALA A 232 20.83 1.29 6.48
C ALA A 232 19.77 1.71 5.46
N ILE A 233 19.59 3.02 5.31
CA ILE A 233 18.58 3.63 4.45
C ILE A 233 19.26 4.62 3.51
N GLY A 234 19.16 4.38 2.20
CA GLY A 234 19.52 5.33 1.16
C GLY A 234 18.28 6.01 0.60
N GLN A 235 18.43 7.25 0.13
CA GLN A 235 17.29 8.02 -0.34
C GLN A 235 17.61 8.94 -1.51
N VAL A 236 16.56 9.33 -2.25
CA VAL A 236 16.59 10.38 -3.26
C VAL A 236 15.28 11.13 -3.29
N SER A 237 15.35 12.47 -3.27
CA SER A 237 14.22 13.33 -3.61
C SER A 237 14.12 13.50 -5.13
N PHE A 238 12.90 13.43 -5.68
CA PHE A 238 12.67 13.68 -7.10
C PHE A 238 12.65 15.16 -7.46
N GLU A 239 12.66 16.08 -6.51
CA GLU A 239 12.67 17.53 -6.72
C GLU A 239 13.74 17.98 -7.72
N ASN A 240 14.94 17.41 -7.62
CA ASN A 240 16.10 17.75 -8.45
C ASN A 240 16.50 16.62 -9.41
N GLN A 241 15.71 15.57 -9.53
CA GLN A 241 15.96 14.52 -10.51
C GLN A 241 15.72 15.03 -11.93
N GLY A 242 16.72 14.90 -12.81
CA GLY A 242 16.75 15.57 -14.12
C GLY A 242 15.55 15.24 -15.00
N ARG A 243 15.22 13.95 -15.17
CA ARG A 243 14.09 13.52 -16.00
C ARG A 243 12.75 13.95 -15.41
N ALA A 244 12.58 13.84 -14.09
CA ALA A 244 11.37 14.27 -13.40
C ALA A 244 11.10 15.78 -13.62
N ARG A 245 12.16 16.61 -13.56
CA ARG A 245 12.07 18.05 -13.86
C ARG A 245 11.66 18.33 -15.30
N VAL A 246 12.26 17.62 -16.26
CA VAL A 246 11.90 17.77 -17.68
C VAL A 246 10.44 17.40 -17.93
N MET A 247 9.91 16.41 -17.19
CA MET A 247 8.52 15.98 -17.29
C MET A 247 7.53 16.88 -16.51
N GLY A 248 8.02 17.81 -15.69
CA GLY A 248 7.18 18.60 -14.78
C GLY A 248 6.54 17.74 -13.67
N ARG A 249 7.16 16.62 -13.31
CA ARG A 249 6.67 15.65 -12.31
C ARG A 249 7.71 15.39 -11.22
N ASN A 250 8.38 16.46 -10.78
CA ASN A 250 9.51 16.41 -9.86
C ASN A 250 9.06 16.51 -8.39
N GLN A 251 8.16 15.63 -7.99
CA GLN A 251 7.67 15.49 -6.62
C GLN A 251 7.99 14.09 -6.08
N GLY A 252 8.18 13.99 -4.76
CA GLY A 252 8.27 12.72 -4.08
C GLY A 252 9.65 12.34 -3.56
N LEU A 253 9.69 11.17 -2.92
CA LEU A 253 10.85 10.60 -2.23
C LEU A 253 10.87 9.08 -2.42
N LEU A 254 12.03 8.53 -2.72
CA LEU A 254 12.32 7.10 -2.67
C LEU A 254 13.29 6.84 -1.51
N ARG A 255 12.97 5.84 -0.67
CA ARG A 255 13.86 5.31 0.36
C ARG A 255 14.05 3.81 0.18
N VAL A 256 15.31 3.38 0.13
CA VAL A 256 15.72 1.98 -0.11
C VAL A 256 16.42 1.47 1.14
N TYR A 257 16.07 0.26 1.57
CA TYR A 257 16.54 -0.37 2.79
C TYR A 257 17.47 -1.53 2.49
N ALA A 258 18.60 -1.61 3.20
CA ALA A 258 19.51 -2.75 3.10
C ALA A 258 19.98 -3.21 4.47
N SER A 259 20.30 -4.49 4.55
CA SER A 259 20.95 -5.10 5.71
C SER A 259 22.33 -4.50 5.91
N ALA A 260 22.59 -4.02 7.12
CA ALA A 260 23.90 -3.53 7.48
C ALA A 260 24.94 -4.66 7.68
N ARG A 261 24.53 -5.93 7.68
CA ARG A 261 25.42 -7.08 7.88
C ARG A 261 26.06 -7.57 6.60
N ASP A 262 25.27 -7.65 5.54
CA ASP A 262 25.66 -8.30 4.27
C ASP A 262 25.30 -7.47 3.03
N CYS A 263 24.85 -6.22 3.23
CA CYS A 263 24.46 -5.28 2.18
C CYS A 263 23.32 -5.75 1.28
N THR A 264 22.59 -6.82 1.64
CA THR A 264 21.44 -7.29 0.86
C THR A 264 20.29 -6.28 0.93
N LEU A 265 19.62 -6.05 -0.19
CA LEU A 265 18.41 -5.23 -0.26
C LEU A 265 17.28 -5.92 0.49
N LEU A 266 16.64 -5.19 1.38
CA LEU A 266 15.52 -5.66 2.23
C LEU A 266 14.17 -5.19 1.71
N GLY A 267 14.09 -3.97 1.21
CA GLY A 267 12.85 -3.37 0.76
C GLY A 267 13.01 -1.90 0.38
N ALA A 268 11.90 -1.26 0.08
CA ALA A 268 11.83 0.17 -0.22
C ALA A 268 10.41 0.69 -0.08
N GLU A 269 10.29 1.98 0.20
CA GLU A 269 9.04 2.71 0.06
C GLU A 269 9.27 3.95 -0.80
N MET A 270 8.27 4.27 -1.62
CA MET A 270 8.35 5.37 -2.56
C MET A 270 7.00 6.08 -2.70
N PHE A 271 7.07 7.39 -2.78
CA PHE A 271 6.05 8.25 -3.35
C PHE A 271 6.71 9.06 -4.47
N GLY A 272 6.24 8.96 -5.72
CA GLY A 272 6.90 9.66 -6.81
C GLY A 272 6.42 9.26 -8.20
N PRO A 273 7.00 9.86 -9.24
CA PRO A 273 6.59 9.63 -10.63
C PRO A 273 6.94 8.20 -11.08
N ALA A 274 6.00 7.54 -11.74
CA ALA A 274 6.16 6.19 -12.30
C ALA A 274 6.76 5.18 -11.31
N ALA A 275 6.31 5.25 -10.03
CA ALA A 275 6.83 4.39 -8.96
C ALA A 275 6.69 2.90 -9.30
N GLU A 276 5.66 2.52 -10.06
CA GLU A 276 5.42 1.15 -10.51
C GLU A 276 6.62 0.53 -11.23
N HIS A 277 7.34 1.29 -12.06
CA HIS A 277 8.49 0.77 -12.82
C HIS A 277 9.70 0.53 -11.91
N MET A 278 10.03 1.50 -11.06
CA MET A 278 11.12 1.34 -10.09
C MET A 278 10.80 0.26 -9.06
N ALA A 279 9.55 0.14 -8.67
CA ALA A 279 9.08 -0.90 -7.76
C ALA A 279 9.33 -2.32 -8.31
N HIS A 280 9.11 -2.55 -9.60
CA HIS A 280 9.41 -3.86 -10.22
C HIS A 280 10.92 -4.16 -10.20
N LEU A 281 11.77 -3.19 -10.54
CA LEU A 281 13.23 -3.36 -10.49
C LEU A 281 13.69 -3.72 -9.07
N LEU A 282 13.17 -3.00 -8.07
CA LEU A 282 13.48 -3.26 -6.66
C LEU A 282 12.91 -4.60 -6.18
N ALA A 283 11.68 -4.96 -6.56
CA ALA A 283 11.09 -6.25 -6.19
C ALA A 283 11.90 -7.43 -6.73
N TRP A 284 12.38 -7.35 -7.98
CA TRP A 284 13.26 -8.36 -8.56
C TRP A 284 14.61 -8.40 -7.84
N SER A 285 15.16 -7.25 -7.48
CA SER A 285 16.42 -7.17 -6.73
C SER A 285 16.30 -7.79 -5.34
N VAL A 286 15.21 -7.50 -4.61
CA VAL A 286 14.90 -8.10 -3.30
C VAL A 286 14.67 -9.62 -3.44
N GLN A 287 13.88 -10.05 -4.43
CA GLN A 287 13.59 -11.46 -4.70
C GLN A 287 14.87 -12.27 -4.97
N GLN A 288 15.83 -11.70 -5.69
CA GLN A 288 17.12 -12.30 -5.99
C GLN A 288 18.15 -12.10 -4.87
N ARG A 289 17.77 -11.47 -3.75
CA ARG A 289 18.66 -11.15 -2.64
C ARG A 289 19.92 -10.39 -3.10
N MET A 290 19.76 -9.49 -4.06
CA MET A 290 20.87 -8.67 -4.55
C MET A 290 21.44 -7.81 -3.42
N THR A 291 22.77 -7.67 -3.42
CA THR A 291 23.44 -6.68 -2.58
C THR A 291 23.40 -5.30 -3.25
N VAL A 292 23.61 -4.25 -2.47
CA VAL A 292 23.70 -2.87 -3.00
C VAL A 292 24.77 -2.74 -4.10
N PRO A 293 25.99 -3.30 -3.96
CA PRO A 293 26.95 -3.32 -5.06
C PRO A 293 26.46 -4.01 -6.33
N GLN A 294 25.83 -5.17 -6.19
CA GLN A 294 25.25 -5.88 -7.35
C GLN A 294 24.18 -5.03 -8.05
N ALA A 295 23.30 -4.38 -7.30
CA ALA A 295 22.29 -3.50 -7.87
C ALA A 295 22.92 -2.27 -8.58
N LEU A 296 23.98 -1.70 -8.02
CA LEU A 296 24.72 -0.60 -8.65
C LEU A 296 25.48 -1.01 -9.91
N SER A 297 25.84 -2.29 -10.07
CA SER A 297 26.48 -2.81 -11.28
C SER A 297 25.52 -3.03 -12.44
N MET A 298 24.20 -2.96 -12.20
CA MET A 298 23.22 -3.08 -13.26
C MET A 298 23.23 -1.84 -14.17
N PRO A 299 22.86 -1.98 -15.46
CA PRO A 299 22.82 -0.86 -16.40
C PRO A 299 21.71 0.13 -16.05
N PHE A 300 22.04 1.42 -16.07
CA PHE A 300 21.09 2.51 -15.98
C PHE A 300 21.20 3.37 -17.26
N TYR A 301 20.08 3.58 -17.92
CA TYR A 301 20.02 4.46 -19.09
C TYR A 301 19.96 5.94 -18.66
N HIS A 302 20.26 6.86 -19.58
CA HIS A 302 20.16 8.31 -19.40
C HIS A 302 19.46 8.95 -20.63
N PRO A 303 18.51 9.89 -20.45
CA PRO A 303 17.93 10.40 -19.20
C PRO A 303 16.62 9.66 -18.85
N VAL A 304 16.53 9.04 -17.69
CA VAL A 304 15.35 8.32 -17.20
C VAL A 304 15.09 8.58 -15.70
N LEU A 305 13.89 8.23 -15.21
CA LEU A 305 13.53 8.36 -13.80
C LEU A 305 14.33 7.39 -12.90
N GLU A 306 14.68 6.21 -13.43
CA GLU A 306 15.43 5.15 -12.75
C GLU A 306 16.84 5.58 -12.30
N GLU A 307 17.39 6.68 -12.84
CA GLU A 307 18.61 7.29 -12.29
C GLU A 307 18.42 7.78 -10.84
N GLY A 308 17.16 8.05 -10.46
CA GLY A 308 16.81 8.31 -9.06
C GLY A 308 17.09 7.08 -8.17
N LEU A 309 16.73 5.88 -8.62
CA LEU A 309 17.06 4.65 -7.92
C LEU A 309 18.57 4.49 -7.76
N ARG A 310 19.36 4.73 -8.83
CA ARG A 310 20.82 4.70 -8.76
C ARG A 310 21.36 5.69 -7.72
N THR A 311 20.78 6.89 -7.64
CA THR A 311 21.17 7.90 -6.64
C THR A 311 20.88 7.43 -5.21
N ALA A 312 19.71 6.85 -4.96
CA ALA A 312 19.35 6.28 -3.66
C ALA A 312 20.29 5.12 -3.26
N LEU A 313 20.64 4.24 -4.22
CA LEU A 313 21.59 3.15 -3.99
C LEU A 313 22.99 3.65 -3.68
N ARG A 314 23.45 4.74 -4.31
CA ARG A 314 24.76 5.38 -3.99
C ARG A 314 24.76 5.99 -2.58
N ASP A 315 23.69 6.67 -2.19
CA ASP A 315 23.54 7.20 -0.83
C ASP A 315 23.56 6.06 0.20
N LEU A 316 22.85 4.96 -0.11
CA LEU A 316 22.84 3.76 0.72
C LEU A 316 24.26 3.12 0.83
N ALA A 317 24.97 3.00 -0.29
CA ALA A 317 26.33 2.47 -0.32
C ALA A 317 27.30 3.33 0.52
N ALA A 318 27.19 4.65 0.43
CA ALA A 318 28.01 5.56 1.24
C ALA A 318 27.74 5.37 2.75
N LYS A 319 26.47 5.23 3.15
CA LYS A 319 26.10 4.99 4.56
C LYS A 319 26.59 3.64 5.06
N LEU A 320 26.49 2.58 4.27
CA LEU A 320 27.01 1.24 4.60
C LEU A 320 28.53 1.24 4.79
N ARG A 321 29.27 1.98 3.96
CA ARG A 321 30.74 2.16 4.11
C ARG A 321 31.10 2.82 5.44
N VAL A 322 30.38 3.85 5.84
CA VAL A 322 30.60 4.56 7.13
C VAL A 322 30.36 3.63 8.31
N LEU A 323 29.40 2.72 8.21
CA LEU A 323 29.14 1.71 9.24
C LEU A 323 30.22 0.61 9.31
N GLY A 324 31.14 0.54 8.34
CA GLY A 324 32.24 -0.43 8.30
C GLY A 324 31.79 -1.89 8.16
N GLN A 325 30.55 -2.12 7.76
CA GLN A 325 29.93 -3.45 7.76
C GLN A 325 29.94 -4.11 6.38
N CYS A 326 30.04 -3.31 5.31
CA CYS A 326 30.26 -3.81 3.96
C CYS A 326 31.67 -3.41 3.53
N ARG A 327 32.51 -4.39 3.19
CA ARG A 327 33.89 -4.11 2.84
C ARG A 327 34.00 -3.38 1.50
N PRO A 328 34.97 -2.47 1.31
CA PRO A 328 35.16 -1.82 0.01
C PRO A 328 35.32 -2.81 -1.16
N GLU A 329 35.97 -3.94 -0.91
CA GLU A 329 36.13 -5.05 -1.87
C GLU A 329 34.84 -5.73 -2.27
N ASP A 330 33.83 -5.73 -1.38
CA ASP A 330 32.46 -6.24 -1.68
C ASP A 330 31.66 -5.24 -2.51
N MET A 331 32.12 -3.98 -2.58
CA MET A 331 31.42 -2.89 -3.28
C MET A 331 31.75 -2.82 -4.77
N GLY A 332 32.74 -3.61 -5.26
CA GLY A 332 33.10 -3.70 -6.67
C GLY A 332 33.42 -2.37 -7.36
N ASP A 333 34.17 -2.39 -8.43
CA ASP A 333 34.35 -1.25 -9.33
C ASP A 333 33.12 -1.15 -10.28
N ALA A 334 31.94 -0.86 -9.72
CA ALA A 334 30.76 -0.66 -10.56
C ALA A 334 30.99 0.58 -11.45
N PRO A 335 30.85 0.47 -12.78
CA PRO A 335 30.99 1.62 -13.68
C PRO A 335 30.10 2.77 -13.22
N GLY A 336 30.71 3.89 -12.86
CA GLY A 336 30.01 5.10 -12.40
C GLY A 336 29.59 5.09 -10.91
N SER A 337 30.26 4.29 -10.07
CA SER A 337 30.15 4.41 -8.59
C SER A 337 30.93 5.63 -8.08
#